data_5809afe10ee95b0a055ea4fa55eef06d
#
_entry.id   5809afe10ee95b0a055ea4fa55eef06d
#
_cell.length_a   1.000
_cell.length_b   1.000
_cell.length_c   1.000
_cell.angle_alpha   90.00
_cell.angle_beta   90.00
_cell.angle_gamma   90.00
#
_symmetry.space_group_name_H-M   'P 1'
#
loop_
_entity.id
_entity.type
_entity.pdbx_description
1 polymer ?
#
loop_
_entity_poly.entity_id
_entity_poly.type
_entity_poly.pdbx_seq_one_letter_code
_entity_poly.pdbx_strand_id
1 'polypeptide(L)'
;MFDIPVRTKTEMRKATRFRNLLLDNGFVMKQFSVYIKPVKSLSVGQTTTKKLSKFIPDNSSVSFIYITDKQYLMTENYLGKNFEENEESIREKNGQLLLF
;
A
#
# COMPACT_ATOMS: atom_id res chain seq x y z
N MET A 1 0.19 -3.00 -4.57
CA MET A 1 -0.54 -4.27 -4.30
C MET A 1 0.47 -5.39 -4.15
N PHE A 2 0.25 -6.29 -3.22
CA PHE A 2 1.16 -7.41 -3.05
C PHE A 2 0.41 -8.65 -2.56
N ASP A 3 0.96 -9.80 -2.93
CA ASP A 3 0.50 -11.10 -2.50
C ASP A 3 1.70 -11.82 -1.88
N ILE A 4 1.64 -12.01 -0.56
CA ILE A 4 2.71 -12.64 0.20
C ILE A 4 2.12 -13.82 0.95
N PRO A 5 2.70 -15.04 0.81
CA PRO A 5 2.18 -16.20 1.52
C PRO A 5 2.22 -15.99 3.04
N VAL A 6 1.17 -16.42 3.72
CA VAL A 6 1.05 -16.28 5.18
C VAL A 6 0.62 -17.58 5.85
N ARG A 7 0.95 -18.72 5.25
CA ARG A 7 0.52 -20.04 5.76
C ARG A 7 1.33 -20.51 6.95
N THR A 8 2.59 -20.09 7.06
CA THR A 8 3.45 -20.48 8.18
C THR A 8 3.80 -19.26 9.01
N LYS A 9 4.29 -19.49 10.23
CA LYS A 9 4.75 -18.41 11.09
C LYS A 9 5.90 -17.63 10.45
N THR A 10 6.79 -18.31 9.76
CA THR A 10 7.90 -17.65 9.06
C THR A 10 7.40 -16.76 7.95
N GLU A 11 6.44 -17.25 7.16
CA GLU A 11 5.83 -16.44 6.09
C GLU A 11 5.10 -15.23 6.65
N MET A 12 4.35 -15.41 7.74
CA MET A 12 3.65 -14.32 8.40
C MET A 12 4.63 -13.26 8.91
N ARG A 13 5.75 -13.69 9.46
CA ARG A 13 6.78 -12.78 9.96
C ARG A 13 7.40 -11.97 8.82
N LYS A 14 7.68 -12.62 7.71
CA LYS A 14 8.24 -11.95 6.53
C LYS A 14 7.24 -10.94 5.94
N ALA A 15 5.97 -11.31 5.87
CA ALA A 15 4.92 -10.42 5.40
C ALA A 15 4.78 -9.19 6.30
N THR A 16 4.79 -9.38 7.61
CA THR A 16 4.72 -8.30 8.59
C THR A 16 5.93 -7.37 8.46
N ARG A 17 7.11 -7.95 8.29
CA ARG A 17 8.33 -7.17 8.12
C ARG A 17 8.25 -6.29 6.86
N PHE A 18 7.79 -6.85 5.76
CA PHE A 18 7.67 -6.08 4.52
C PHE A 18 6.62 -4.97 4.65
N ARG A 19 5.49 -5.27 5.30
CA ARG A 19 4.46 -4.27 5.57
C ARG A 19 5.02 -3.11 6.39
N ASN A 20 5.75 -3.42 7.46
CA ASN A 20 6.36 -2.41 8.29
C ASN A 20 7.37 -1.57 7.51
N LEU A 21 8.11 -2.20 6.61
CA LEU A 21 9.04 -1.48 5.76
C LEU A 21 8.32 -0.48 4.85
N LEU A 22 7.18 -0.85 4.30
CA LEU A 22 6.36 0.08 3.52
C LEU A 22 5.91 1.26 4.37
N LEU A 23 5.41 1.00 5.56
CA LEU A 23 4.95 2.06 6.46
C LEU A 23 6.09 2.98 6.87
N ASP A 24 7.27 2.42 7.16
CA ASP A 24 8.46 3.19 7.52
C ASP A 24 8.93 4.08 6.38
N ASN A 25 8.64 3.72 5.15
CA ASN A 25 9.00 4.50 3.96
C ASN A 25 7.90 5.46 3.51
N GLY A 26 6.91 5.70 4.34
CA GLY A 26 5.89 6.70 4.08
C GLY A 26 4.67 6.22 3.31
N PHE A 27 4.55 4.92 3.09
CA PHE A 27 3.34 4.37 2.51
C PHE A 27 2.23 4.35 3.54
N VAL A 28 1.01 4.49 3.09
CA VAL A 28 -0.19 4.43 3.93
C VAL A 28 -1.10 3.34 3.38
N MET A 29 -1.60 2.50 4.25
CA MET A 29 -2.52 1.45 3.85
C MET A 29 -3.87 2.04 3.48
N LYS A 30 -4.27 1.86 2.23
CA LYS A 30 -5.59 2.27 1.77
C LYS A 30 -6.59 1.13 1.97
N GLN A 31 -6.19 -0.07 1.60
CA GLN A 31 -6.97 -1.29 1.75
C GLN A 31 -5.99 -2.40 2.09
N PHE A 32 -6.54 -3.54 2.48
CA PHE A 32 -5.72 -4.70 2.73
C PHE A 32 -4.87 -5.01 1.49
N SER A 33 -3.57 -5.09 1.65
CA SER A 33 -2.60 -5.33 0.58
C SER A 33 -2.49 -4.20 -0.45
N VAL A 34 -3.08 -3.03 -0.18
CA VAL A 34 -2.95 -1.86 -1.04
C VAL A 34 -2.42 -0.68 -0.23
N TYR A 35 -1.22 -0.24 -0.56
CA TYR A 35 -0.55 0.86 0.11
C TYR A 35 -0.26 1.96 -0.89
N ILE A 36 -0.37 3.19 -0.46
CA ILE A 36 -0.12 4.35 -1.32
C ILE A 36 0.89 5.28 -0.68
N LYS A 37 1.62 5.98 -1.53
CA LYS A 37 2.59 6.98 -1.09
C LYS A 37 2.64 8.11 -2.13
N PRO A 38 2.41 9.35 -1.72
CA PRO A 38 2.65 10.50 -2.61
C PRO A 38 4.14 10.62 -2.87
N VAL A 39 4.51 10.88 -4.12
CA VAL A 39 5.90 11.15 -4.48
C VAL A 39 5.94 12.41 -5.34
N LYS A 40 7.05 13.13 -5.26
CA LYS A 40 7.20 14.40 -5.99
C LYS A 40 7.33 14.20 -7.49
N SER A 41 7.88 13.06 -7.91
CA SER A 41 8.09 12.78 -9.31
C SER A 41 8.16 11.29 -9.54
N LEU A 42 8.00 10.88 -10.79
CA LEU A 42 8.15 9.48 -11.19
C LEU A 42 9.56 8.97 -10.85
N SER A 43 10.56 9.78 -11.06
CA SER A 43 11.96 9.43 -10.79
C SER A 43 12.16 9.07 -9.31
N VAL A 44 11.61 9.89 -8.40
CA VAL A 44 11.69 9.64 -6.95
C VAL A 44 10.94 8.36 -6.61
N GLY A 45 9.76 8.16 -7.19
CA GLY A 45 8.98 6.95 -6.98
C GLY A 45 9.73 5.70 -7.41
N GLN A 46 10.36 5.73 -8.58
CA GLN A 46 11.12 4.60 -9.10
C GLN A 46 12.34 4.27 -8.22
N THR A 47 13.00 5.29 -7.69
CA THR A 47 14.11 5.07 -6.76
C THR A 47 13.63 4.36 -5.49
N THR A 48 12.50 4.79 -4.96
CA THR A 48 11.91 4.18 -3.77
C THR A 48 11.51 2.73 -4.02
N THR A 49 10.82 2.45 -5.10
CA THR A 49 10.37 1.09 -5.40
C THR A 49 11.54 0.15 -5.70
N LYS A 50 12.57 0.65 -6.37
CA LYS A 50 13.77 -0.15 -6.63
C LYS A 50 14.45 -0.55 -5.33
N LYS A 51 14.52 0.37 -4.38
CA LYS A 51 15.08 0.10 -3.05
C LYS A 51 14.23 -0.95 -2.32
N LEU A 52 12.92 -0.81 -2.32
CA LEU A 52 12.01 -1.71 -1.63
C LEU A 52 11.97 -3.09 -2.27
N SER A 53 12.16 -3.17 -3.59
CA SER A 53 12.11 -4.45 -4.31
C SER A 53 13.13 -5.46 -3.78
N LYS A 54 14.21 -4.99 -3.18
CA LYS A 54 15.25 -5.86 -2.63
C LYS A 54 14.82 -6.61 -1.38
N PHE A 55 13.71 -6.18 -0.77
CA PHE A 55 13.22 -6.76 0.48
C PHE A 55 11.94 -7.57 0.30
N ILE A 56 11.55 -7.82 -0.94
CA ILE A 56 10.35 -8.62 -1.23
C ILE A 56 10.61 -10.07 -0.84
N PRO A 57 9.73 -10.69 -0.01
CA PRO A 57 9.92 -12.09 0.39
C PRO A 57 9.85 -13.04 -0.81
N ASP A 58 10.51 -14.19 -0.68
CA ASP A 58 10.44 -15.23 -1.69
C ASP A 58 9.00 -15.71 -1.89
N ASN A 59 8.70 -16.15 -3.09
CA ASN A 59 7.36 -16.63 -3.48
C ASN A 59 6.26 -15.59 -3.34
N SER A 60 6.64 -14.30 -3.39
CA SER A 60 5.72 -13.19 -3.27
C SER A 60 5.62 -12.43 -4.58
N SER A 61 4.50 -11.74 -4.75
CA SER A 61 4.29 -10.86 -5.89
C SER A 61 3.93 -9.47 -5.38
N VAL A 62 4.67 -8.47 -5.82
CA VAL A 62 4.44 -7.09 -5.43
C VAL A 62 4.41 -6.24 -6.69
N SER A 63 3.36 -5.45 -6.86
CA SER A 63 3.20 -4.57 -8.00
C SER A 63 3.19 -3.13 -7.55
N PHE A 64 4.01 -2.30 -8.18
CA PHE A 64 4.04 -0.86 -7.95
C PHE A 64 3.43 -0.17 -9.17
N ILE A 65 2.38 0.58 -8.93
CA ILE A 65 1.65 1.27 -9.98
C ILE A 65 1.83 2.77 -9.78
N TYR A 66 2.25 3.46 -10.83
CA TYR A 66 2.45 4.91 -10.78
C TYR A 66 1.27 5.59 -11.44
N ILE A 67 0.59 6.46 -10.69
CA ILE A 67 -0.54 7.22 -11.20
C ILE A 67 -0.39 8.68 -10.80
N THR A 68 -1.03 9.56 -11.56
CA THR A 68 -1.08 10.98 -11.22
C THR A 68 -2.12 11.22 -10.14
N ASP A 69 -2.02 12.36 -9.47
CA ASP A 69 -3.03 12.78 -8.49
C ASP A 69 -4.41 12.82 -9.14
N LYS A 70 -4.48 13.33 -10.37
CA LYS A 70 -5.74 13.41 -11.10
C LYS A 70 -6.33 12.02 -11.34
N GLN A 71 -5.51 11.06 -11.73
CA GLN A 71 -5.96 9.69 -11.92
C GLN A 71 -6.45 9.08 -10.61
N TYR A 72 -5.75 9.37 -9.52
CA TYR A 72 -6.14 8.85 -8.23
C TYR A 72 -7.49 9.43 -7.77
N LEU A 73 -7.72 10.71 -8.01
CA LEU A 73 -8.98 11.36 -7.69
C LEU A 73 -10.17 10.77 -8.45
N MET A 74 -9.91 10.12 -9.57
CA MET A 74 -10.94 9.44 -10.34
C MET A 74 -11.26 8.04 -9.81
N THR A 75 -10.56 7.59 -8.78
CA THR A 75 -10.82 6.29 -8.18
C THR A 75 -12.20 6.27 -7.53
N GLU A 76 -12.98 5.26 -7.85
CA GLU A 76 -14.28 5.04 -7.24
C GLU A 76 -14.16 3.91 -6.23
N ASN A 77 -14.67 4.13 -5.02
CA ASN A 77 -14.60 3.15 -3.96
C ASN A 77 -16.02 2.67 -3.62
N TYR A 78 -16.23 1.39 -3.77
CA TYR A 78 -17.50 0.76 -3.47
C TYR A 78 -17.29 -0.17 -2.28
N LEU A 79 -18.01 0.12 -1.19
CA LEU A 79 -17.84 -0.61 0.06
C LEU A 79 -18.94 -1.65 0.20
N GLY A 80 -18.54 -2.87 0.53
CA GLY A 80 -19.51 -3.91 0.86
C GLY A 80 -20.10 -3.67 2.23
N LYS A 81 -21.16 -4.39 2.52
CA LYS A 81 -21.79 -4.33 3.83
C LYS A 81 -20.78 -4.69 4.93
N ASN A 82 -20.74 -3.90 5.99
CA ASN A 82 -19.84 -4.09 7.15
C ASN A 82 -18.38 -3.72 6.89
N PHE A 83 -18.08 -3.04 5.79
CA PHE A 83 -16.72 -2.60 5.49
C PHE A 83 -16.49 -1.12 5.88
N GLU A 84 -17.53 -0.39 6.17
CA GLU A 84 -17.51 1.06 6.35
C GLU A 84 -16.60 1.51 7.49
N GLU A 85 -16.58 0.80 8.60
CA GLU A 85 -15.83 1.17 9.78
C GLU A 85 -14.33 1.31 9.50
N ASN A 86 -13.77 0.36 8.74
CA ASN A 86 -12.35 0.41 8.40
C ASN A 86 -12.03 1.60 7.50
N GLU A 87 -12.89 1.88 6.53
CA GLU A 87 -12.71 3.04 5.65
C GLU A 87 -12.81 4.35 6.41
N GLU A 88 -13.76 4.46 7.30
CA GLU A 88 -13.91 5.65 8.14
C GLU A 88 -12.70 5.86 9.02
N SER A 89 -12.18 4.80 9.60
CA SER A 89 -10.99 4.86 10.45
C SER A 89 -9.78 5.38 9.67
N ILE A 90 -9.60 4.89 8.45
CA ILE A 90 -8.52 5.36 7.58
C ILE A 90 -8.73 6.82 7.21
N ARG A 91 -9.96 7.18 6.91
CA ARG A 91 -10.33 8.55 6.55
C ARG A 91 -10.06 9.53 7.68
N GLU A 92 -10.40 9.17 8.90
CA GLU A 92 -10.17 9.99 10.07
C GLU A 92 -8.69 10.21 10.36
N LYS A 93 -7.90 9.16 10.24
CA LYS A 93 -6.47 9.22 10.51
C LYS A 93 -5.70 10.01 9.47
N ASN A 94 -6.10 9.90 8.24
CA ASN A 94 -5.36 10.44 7.10
C ASN A 94 -6.26 11.30 6.24
N GLY A 95 -6.98 12.23 6.85
CA GLY A 95 -8.06 13.00 6.27
C GLY A 95 -8.01 13.30 4.77
N GLN A 96 -6.82 13.27 4.18
CA GLN A 96 -6.63 13.53 2.76
C GLN A 96 -6.46 12.25 1.94
N LEU A 97 -6.43 11.09 2.56
CA LEU A 97 -6.16 9.84 1.86
C LEU A 97 -7.17 9.57 0.76
N LEU A 98 -8.41 9.92 0.99
CA LEU A 98 -9.48 9.74 0.02
C LEU A 98 -9.64 10.92 -0.92
N LEU A 99 -8.85 11.96 -0.74
CA LEU A 99 -8.87 13.15 -1.58
C LEU A 99 -7.78 13.16 -2.63
N PHE A 100 -6.89 12.22 -2.56
CA PHE A 100 -5.81 12.12 -3.54
C PHE A 100 -6.30 11.84 -4.93
#